data_88587e19f0e9c4e7c0dcba157da1e9f3
#
_entry.id   88587e19f0e9c4e7c0dcba157da1e9f3
#
_cell.length_a   1.000
_cell.length_b   1.000
_cell.length_c   1.000
_cell.angle_alpha   90.00
_cell.angle_beta   90.00
_cell.angle_gamma   90.00
#
_symmetry.space_group_name_H-M   'P 1'
#
loop_
_entity.id
_entity.type
_entity.pdbx_description
1 polymer ?
#
loop_
_entity_poly.entity_id
_entity_poly.type
_entity_poly.pdbx_seq_one_letter_code
_entity_poly.pdbx_strand_id
1 'polypeptide(L)'
;MNLQTMLTEKQMTMYRLSKVSGVAKTTVIDICSGKSSIGGCNADTVLRLSRALDCTMEELMQIDNADYDRNTGKPKDDSYLEKGLPKYLSESLSAMVEAWKIEDSGKRDLHFDIHWCDLNVDINSAETEQEISSEQAWHLRRKYLRMEE
;
A
#
# COMPACT_ATOMS: atom_id res chain seq x y z
N MET A 1 -8.42 12.16 7.28
CA MET A 1 -9.02 12.87 6.10
C MET A 1 -7.97 12.93 5.01
N ASN A 2 -8.31 12.60 3.80
CA ASN A 2 -7.42 12.74 2.65
C ASN A 2 -7.96 13.79 1.68
N LEU A 3 -7.18 14.12 0.65
CA LEU A 3 -7.58 15.17 -0.30
C LEU A 3 -8.88 14.81 -1.04
N GLN A 4 -9.07 13.53 -1.37
CA GLN A 4 -10.29 13.06 -2.04
C GLN A 4 -11.54 13.30 -1.17
N THR A 5 -11.45 13.05 0.12
CA THR A 5 -12.54 13.32 1.08
C THR A 5 -12.84 14.82 1.15
N MET A 6 -11.83 15.66 1.22
CA MET A 6 -12.00 17.12 1.21
C MET A 6 -12.66 17.61 -0.08
N LEU A 7 -12.27 17.09 -1.23
CA LEU A 7 -12.91 17.41 -2.51
C LEU A 7 -14.40 17.04 -2.52
N THR A 8 -14.72 15.88 -1.97
CA THR A 8 -16.11 15.42 -1.87
C THR A 8 -16.93 16.34 -0.97
N GLU A 9 -16.41 16.73 0.18
CA GLU A 9 -17.07 17.68 1.11
C GLU A 9 -17.29 19.04 0.46
N LYS A 10 -16.35 19.51 -0.33
CA LYS A 10 -16.43 20.80 -1.04
C LYS A 10 -17.15 20.71 -2.39
N GLN A 11 -17.67 19.55 -2.74
CA GLN A 11 -18.34 19.29 -4.02
C GLN A 11 -17.50 19.69 -5.23
N MET A 12 -16.20 19.44 -5.14
CA MET A 12 -15.21 19.79 -6.16
C MET A 12 -14.61 18.54 -6.80
N THR A 13 -14.46 18.56 -8.12
CA THR A 13 -13.80 17.47 -8.85
C THR A 13 -12.28 17.71 -8.90
N MET A 14 -11.50 16.64 -9.12
CA MET A 14 -10.04 16.74 -9.34
C MET A 14 -9.71 17.66 -10.54
N TYR A 15 -10.51 17.57 -11.59
CA TYR A 15 -10.37 18.44 -12.77
C TYR A 15 -10.56 19.92 -12.42
N ARG A 16 -11.61 20.24 -11.68
CA ARG A 16 -11.89 21.60 -11.24
C ARG A 16 -10.78 22.15 -10.34
N LEU A 17 -10.31 21.33 -9.39
CA LEU A 17 -9.18 21.70 -8.53
C LEU A 17 -7.94 22.02 -9.37
N SER A 18 -7.60 21.18 -10.34
CA SER A 18 -6.48 21.42 -11.27
C SER A 18 -6.63 22.76 -12.01
N LYS A 19 -7.82 23.06 -12.52
CA LYS A 19 -8.10 24.32 -13.25
C LYS A 19 -8.02 25.56 -12.36
N VAL A 20 -8.63 25.50 -11.18
CA VAL A 20 -8.66 26.64 -10.25
C VAL A 20 -7.29 26.90 -9.62
N SER A 21 -6.58 25.85 -9.25
CA SER A 21 -5.25 25.97 -8.62
C SER A 21 -4.10 26.22 -9.60
N GLY A 22 -4.27 25.86 -10.86
CA GLY A 22 -3.18 25.85 -11.83
C GLY A 22 -2.17 24.72 -11.63
N VAL A 23 -2.44 23.78 -10.75
CA VAL A 23 -1.61 22.59 -10.53
C VAL A 23 -1.95 21.53 -11.58
N ALA A 24 -0.95 20.81 -12.08
CA ALA A 24 -1.14 19.79 -13.09
C ALA A 24 -2.14 18.72 -12.62
N LYS A 25 -3.04 18.28 -13.50
CA LYS A 25 -4.06 17.26 -13.19
C LYS A 25 -3.44 15.96 -12.70
N THR A 26 -2.31 15.55 -13.27
CA THR A 26 -1.55 14.36 -12.83
C THR A 26 -1.10 14.48 -11.38
N THR A 27 -0.62 15.65 -10.97
CA THR A 27 -0.23 15.90 -9.57
C THR A 27 -1.42 15.78 -8.62
N VAL A 28 -2.57 16.35 -8.99
CA VAL A 28 -3.81 16.24 -8.20
C VAL A 28 -4.26 14.78 -8.09
N ILE A 29 -4.26 14.04 -9.18
CA ILE A 29 -4.61 12.61 -9.20
C ILE A 29 -3.65 11.82 -8.32
N ASP A 30 -2.34 12.05 -8.42
CA ASP A 30 -1.33 11.34 -7.63
C ASP A 30 -1.49 11.60 -6.13
N ILE A 31 -1.83 12.83 -5.74
CA ILE A 31 -2.12 13.15 -4.33
C ILE A 31 -3.41 12.48 -3.87
N CYS A 32 -4.47 12.52 -4.65
CA CYS A 32 -5.76 11.91 -4.31
C CYS A 32 -5.68 10.38 -4.21
N SER A 33 -4.87 9.76 -5.07
CA SER A 33 -4.65 8.30 -5.05
C SER A 33 -3.65 7.84 -3.97
N GLY A 34 -2.96 8.79 -3.33
CA GLY A 34 -1.94 8.51 -2.34
C GLY A 34 -0.57 8.17 -2.91
N LYS A 35 -0.38 8.24 -4.22
CA LYS A 35 0.91 8.03 -4.88
C LYS A 35 1.93 9.12 -4.52
N SER A 36 1.46 10.34 -4.31
CA SER A 36 2.26 11.47 -3.84
C SER A 36 1.64 12.04 -2.56
N SER A 37 2.48 12.58 -1.69
CA SER A 37 2.02 13.28 -0.49
C SER A 37 2.03 14.80 -0.70
N ILE A 38 1.15 15.51 0.01
CA ILE A 38 1.16 16.97 0.03
C ILE A 38 2.49 17.49 0.60
N GLY A 39 3.01 16.83 1.63
CA GLY A 39 4.30 17.18 2.23
C GLY A 39 5.51 17.01 1.31
N GLY A 40 5.38 16.19 0.27
CA GLY A 40 6.40 16.01 -0.76
C GLY A 40 6.31 17.02 -1.91
N CYS A 41 5.26 17.85 -1.97
CA CYS A 41 5.10 18.90 -2.96
C CYS A 41 5.96 20.11 -2.60
N ASN A 42 6.32 20.93 -3.60
CA ASN A 42 6.96 22.20 -3.33
C ASN A 42 5.96 23.20 -2.68
N ALA A 43 6.50 24.23 -2.03
CA ALA A 43 5.68 25.22 -1.31
C ALA A 43 4.69 25.95 -2.22
N ASP A 44 5.07 26.21 -3.47
CA ASP A 44 4.20 26.86 -4.46
C ASP A 44 2.97 26.00 -4.79
N THR A 45 3.16 24.71 -4.99
CA THR A 45 2.06 23.76 -5.23
C THR A 45 1.12 23.71 -4.03
N VAL A 46 1.64 23.60 -2.82
CA VAL A 46 0.84 23.58 -1.57
C VAL A 46 0.06 24.88 -1.41
N LEU A 47 0.69 26.03 -1.67
CA LEU A 47 0.03 27.33 -1.59
C LEU A 47 -1.12 27.45 -2.60
N ARG A 48 -0.92 27.03 -3.85
CA ARG A 48 -1.95 27.04 -4.88
C ARG A 48 -3.13 26.16 -4.54
N LEU A 49 -2.88 24.96 -4.05
CA LEU A 49 -3.92 24.04 -3.60
C LEU A 49 -4.69 24.59 -2.40
N SER A 50 -4.01 25.18 -1.42
CA SER A 50 -4.65 25.78 -0.24
C SER A 50 -5.58 26.93 -0.61
N ARG A 51 -5.18 27.78 -1.52
CA ARG A 51 -6.02 28.88 -2.03
C ARG A 51 -7.22 28.39 -2.82
N ALA A 52 -7.04 27.36 -3.66
CA ALA A 52 -8.12 26.78 -4.44
C ALA A 52 -9.16 26.06 -3.56
N LEU A 53 -8.72 25.49 -2.45
CA LEU A 53 -9.55 24.78 -1.49
C LEU A 53 -10.09 25.67 -0.36
N ASP A 54 -9.71 26.95 -0.36
CA ASP A 54 -10.09 27.91 0.69
C ASP A 54 -9.76 27.38 2.10
N CYS A 55 -8.54 26.93 2.28
CA CYS A 55 -7.98 26.46 3.53
C CYS A 55 -6.55 26.98 3.73
N THR A 56 -6.03 26.86 4.93
CA THR A 56 -4.64 27.21 5.22
C THR A 56 -3.67 26.14 4.72
N MET A 57 -2.40 26.49 4.52
CA MET A 57 -1.36 25.51 4.17
C MET A 57 -1.18 24.49 5.31
N GLU A 58 -1.30 24.93 6.55
CA GLU A 58 -1.23 24.07 7.74
C GLU A 58 -2.36 23.05 7.76
N GLU A 59 -3.59 23.47 7.47
CA GLU A 59 -4.74 22.57 7.36
C GLU A 59 -4.54 21.56 6.24
N LEU A 60 -4.04 22.02 5.07
CA LEU A 60 -3.76 21.15 3.94
C LEU A 60 -2.63 20.16 4.25
N MET A 61 -1.60 20.58 4.97
CA MET A 61 -0.50 19.70 5.40
C MET A 61 -0.94 18.65 6.42
N GLN A 62 -1.97 18.94 7.20
CA GLN A 62 -2.57 17.98 8.14
C GLN A 62 -3.51 16.98 7.47
N ILE A 63 -3.97 17.30 6.25
CA ILE A 63 -4.65 16.33 5.39
C ILE A 63 -3.58 15.37 4.88
N ASP A 64 -3.12 14.56 5.78
CA ASP A 64 -2.17 13.52 5.41
C ASP A 64 -2.93 12.33 4.83
N ASN A 65 -2.36 11.74 3.82
CA ASN A 65 -2.65 10.37 3.50
C ASN A 65 -2.20 9.53 4.70
N ALA A 66 -3.07 9.44 5.70
CA ALA A 66 -2.81 8.64 6.90
C ALA A 66 -2.40 7.20 6.56
N ASP A 67 -2.73 6.76 5.35
CA ASP A 67 -2.45 5.44 4.83
C ASP A 67 -1.04 5.28 4.23
N TYR A 68 -0.27 6.37 4.09
CA TYR A 68 1.07 6.36 3.51
C TYR A 68 2.13 6.86 4.48
N ASP A 69 3.29 6.20 4.48
CA ASP A 69 4.48 6.63 5.22
C ASP A 69 5.17 7.77 4.47
N ARG A 70 5.34 8.92 5.11
CA ARG A 70 5.99 10.10 4.53
C ARG A 70 7.45 9.87 4.15
N ASN A 71 8.16 9.03 4.89
CA ASN A 71 9.59 8.81 4.67
C ASN A 71 9.85 7.88 3.49
N THR A 72 9.01 6.86 3.31
CA THR A 72 9.18 5.85 2.27
C THR A 72 8.32 6.08 1.05
N GLY A 73 7.25 6.90 1.15
CA GLY A 73 6.25 7.09 0.10
C GLY A 73 5.40 5.84 -0.18
N LYS A 74 5.45 4.85 0.70
CA LYS A 74 4.73 3.58 0.56
C LYS A 74 3.50 3.55 1.46
N PRO A 75 2.45 2.77 1.10
CA PRO A 75 1.32 2.55 2.00
C PRO A 75 1.79 2.01 3.35
N LYS A 76 1.18 2.47 4.43
CA LYS A 76 1.42 1.93 5.78
C LYS A 76 0.85 0.53 5.93
N ASP A 77 -0.24 0.24 5.24
CA ASP A 77 -0.83 -1.08 5.13
C ASP A 77 -0.09 -1.89 4.05
N ASP A 78 0.41 -3.06 4.41
CA ASP A 78 1.16 -3.95 3.54
C ASP A 78 0.28 -4.78 2.59
N SER A 79 -1.04 -4.57 2.59
CA SER A 79 -1.97 -5.33 1.75
C SER A 79 -1.67 -5.22 0.25
N TYR A 80 -1.06 -4.13 -0.21
CA TYR A 80 -0.64 -3.96 -1.61
C TYR A 80 0.41 -4.98 -2.04
N LEU A 81 1.19 -5.53 -1.10
CA LEU A 81 2.21 -6.54 -1.36
C LEU A 81 1.62 -7.93 -1.62
N GLU A 82 0.34 -8.12 -1.32
CA GLU A 82 -0.38 -9.38 -1.56
C GLU A 82 -1.33 -9.32 -2.77
N LYS A 83 -1.24 -8.26 -3.57
CA LYS A 83 -2.01 -8.10 -4.81
C LYS A 83 -1.23 -8.61 -6.01
N GLY A 84 -1.96 -9.18 -6.98
CA GLY A 84 -1.37 -9.66 -8.22
C GLY A 84 -0.52 -10.92 -8.06
N LEU A 85 -0.72 -11.69 -7.00
CA LEU A 85 0.01 -12.93 -6.77
C LEU A 85 -0.43 -14.03 -7.74
N PRO A 86 0.50 -14.89 -8.23
CA PRO A 86 0.14 -16.05 -9.02
C PRO A 86 -0.82 -16.99 -8.26
N LYS A 87 -1.68 -17.69 -8.97
CA LYS A 87 -2.68 -18.58 -8.38
C LYS A 87 -2.05 -19.67 -7.51
N TYR A 88 -0.99 -20.32 -7.97
CA TYR A 88 -0.29 -21.36 -7.22
C TYR A 88 0.27 -20.83 -5.90
N LEU A 89 0.79 -19.60 -5.91
CA LEU A 89 1.32 -18.96 -4.71
C LEU A 89 0.19 -18.64 -3.72
N SER A 90 -0.94 -18.12 -4.20
CA SER A 90 -2.12 -17.87 -3.36
C SER A 90 -2.66 -19.13 -2.70
N GLU A 91 -2.66 -20.25 -3.41
CA GLU A 91 -3.05 -21.56 -2.89
C GLU A 91 -2.09 -22.05 -1.79
N SER A 92 -0.78 -21.92 -2.02
CA SER A 92 0.24 -22.27 -1.01
C SER A 92 0.15 -21.38 0.24
N LEU A 93 -0.14 -20.08 0.08
CA LEU A 93 -0.38 -19.17 1.20
C LEU A 93 -1.58 -19.60 2.03
N SER A 94 -2.68 -19.97 1.39
CA SER A 94 -3.90 -20.44 2.06
C SER A 94 -3.66 -21.73 2.85
N ALA A 95 -2.92 -22.68 2.28
CA ALA A 95 -2.53 -23.91 2.95
C ALA A 95 -1.67 -23.64 4.19
N MET A 96 -0.72 -22.70 4.08
CA MET A 96 0.14 -22.31 5.21
C MET A 96 -0.63 -21.62 6.33
N VAL A 97 -1.61 -20.78 6.01
CA VAL A 97 -2.50 -20.15 7.00
C VAL A 97 -3.25 -21.20 7.81
N GLU A 98 -3.81 -22.20 7.16
CA GLU A 98 -4.49 -23.31 7.84
C GLU A 98 -3.53 -24.13 8.72
N ALA A 99 -2.33 -24.41 8.25
CA ALA A 99 -1.29 -25.08 9.03
C ALA A 99 -0.92 -24.29 10.29
N TRP A 100 -0.72 -22.98 10.19
CA TRP A 100 -0.47 -22.12 11.35
C TRP A 100 -1.63 -22.08 12.34
N LYS A 101 -2.87 -22.08 11.87
CA LYS A 101 -4.05 -22.15 12.76
C LYS A 101 -4.03 -23.40 13.62
N ILE A 102 -3.64 -24.53 13.05
CA ILE A 102 -3.52 -25.80 13.77
C ILE A 102 -2.40 -25.72 14.82
N GLU A 103 -1.21 -25.27 14.42
CA GLU A 103 -0.05 -25.13 15.31
C GLU A 103 -0.32 -24.12 16.44
N ASP A 104 -0.87 -22.94 16.12
CA ASP A 104 -1.17 -21.88 17.10
C ASP A 104 -2.29 -22.30 18.09
N SER A 105 -3.12 -23.28 17.74
CA SER A 105 -4.13 -23.85 18.65
C SER A 105 -3.56 -24.83 19.67
N GLY A 106 -2.27 -25.13 19.61
CA GLY A 106 -1.58 -26.11 20.46
C GLY A 106 -1.63 -27.55 19.93
N LYS A 107 -2.23 -27.77 18.77
CA LYS A 107 -2.21 -29.05 18.05
C LYS A 107 -1.05 -29.06 17.06
N ARG A 108 -0.61 -30.24 16.69
CA ARG A 108 0.45 -30.43 15.70
C ARG A 108 -0.16 -30.77 14.35
N ASP A 109 0.21 -29.99 13.32
CA ASP A 109 -0.11 -30.33 11.93
C ASP A 109 0.95 -31.30 11.39
N LEU A 110 0.53 -32.48 10.97
CA LEU A 110 1.41 -33.51 10.44
C LEU A 110 2.09 -33.12 9.13
N HIS A 111 1.50 -32.18 8.39
CA HIS A 111 2.00 -31.70 7.10
C HIS A 111 2.59 -30.30 7.15
N PHE A 112 2.80 -29.76 8.35
CA PHE A 112 3.31 -28.40 8.55
C PHE A 112 4.61 -28.16 7.77
N ASP A 113 5.58 -29.03 7.92
CA ASP A 113 6.88 -28.91 7.27
C ASP A 113 6.77 -28.93 5.75
N ILE A 114 5.86 -29.73 5.21
CA ILE A 114 5.58 -29.81 3.77
C ILE A 114 4.99 -28.48 3.28
N HIS A 115 3.98 -27.95 3.95
CA HIS A 115 3.37 -26.67 3.59
C HIS A 115 4.37 -25.52 3.70
N TRP A 116 5.22 -25.52 4.70
CA TRP A 116 6.27 -24.52 4.87
C TRP A 116 7.30 -24.58 3.73
N CYS A 117 7.78 -25.78 3.40
CA CYS A 117 8.74 -25.98 2.32
C CYS A 117 8.13 -25.62 0.95
N ASP A 118 6.92 -26.08 0.67
CA ASP A 118 6.22 -25.80 -0.59
C ASP A 118 6.02 -24.30 -0.79
N LEU A 119 5.57 -23.60 0.23
CA LEU A 119 5.40 -22.15 0.17
C LEU A 119 6.74 -21.43 -0.06
N ASN A 120 7.79 -21.84 0.63
CA ASN A 120 9.12 -21.24 0.43
C ASN A 120 9.63 -21.44 -0.98
N VAL A 121 9.44 -22.62 -1.56
CA VAL A 121 9.79 -22.94 -2.96
C VAL A 121 8.96 -22.08 -3.92
N ASP A 122 7.66 -21.96 -3.68
CA ASP A 122 6.77 -21.17 -4.53
C ASP A 122 7.11 -19.67 -4.50
N ILE A 123 7.46 -19.12 -3.33
CA ILE A 123 7.93 -17.73 -3.21
C ILE A 123 9.23 -17.55 -3.99
N ASN A 124 10.19 -18.45 -3.83
CA ASN A 124 11.47 -18.37 -4.52
C ASN A 124 11.29 -18.46 -6.05
N SER A 125 10.42 -19.35 -6.51
CA SER A 125 10.08 -19.49 -7.93
C SER A 125 9.44 -18.23 -8.50
N ALA A 126 8.43 -17.69 -7.80
CA ALA A 126 7.74 -16.48 -8.23
C ALA A 126 8.68 -15.26 -8.27
N GLU A 127 9.60 -15.14 -7.32
CA GLU A 127 10.62 -14.08 -7.32
C GLU A 127 11.62 -14.26 -8.48
N THR A 128 12.10 -15.47 -8.71
CA THR A 128 13.05 -15.78 -9.78
C THR A 128 12.45 -15.55 -11.17
N GLU A 129 11.20 -15.96 -11.37
CA GLU A 129 10.44 -15.74 -12.61
C GLU A 129 9.94 -14.31 -12.77
N GLN A 130 10.21 -13.44 -11.79
CA GLN A 130 9.77 -12.03 -11.77
C GLN A 130 8.23 -11.86 -11.78
N GLU A 131 7.50 -12.85 -11.33
CA GLU A 131 6.05 -12.76 -11.13
C GLU A 131 5.68 -11.92 -9.91
N ILE A 132 6.59 -11.85 -8.93
CA ILE A 132 6.51 -10.96 -7.76
C ILE A 132 7.83 -10.20 -7.59
N SER A 133 7.77 -9.07 -6.90
CA SER A 133 8.97 -8.31 -6.55
C SER A 133 9.70 -8.92 -5.36
N SER A 134 10.98 -8.57 -5.17
CA SER A 134 11.75 -8.96 -3.98
C SER A 134 11.11 -8.45 -2.68
N GLU A 135 10.50 -7.27 -2.72
CA GLU A 135 9.75 -6.71 -1.59
C GLU A 135 8.54 -7.57 -1.23
N GLN A 136 7.76 -8.00 -2.23
CA GLN A 136 6.65 -8.92 -2.04
C GLN A 136 7.14 -10.27 -1.49
N ALA A 137 8.21 -10.82 -2.04
CA ALA A 137 8.78 -12.09 -1.57
C ALA A 137 9.18 -12.04 -0.09
N TRP A 138 9.86 -10.97 0.33
CA TRP A 138 10.24 -10.80 1.74
C TRP A 138 9.04 -10.58 2.65
N HIS A 139 8.04 -9.82 2.21
CA HIS A 139 6.79 -9.65 2.96
C HIS A 139 6.12 -11.01 3.23
N LEU A 140 6.01 -11.85 2.18
CA LEU A 140 5.41 -13.18 2.31
C LEU A 140 6.22 -14.10 3.23
N ARG A 141 7.54 -14.10 3.14
CA ARG A 141 8.42 -14.87 4.02
C ARG A 141 8.25 -14.47 5.48
N ARG A 142 8.22 -13.17 5.78
CA ARG A 142 8.05 -12.67 7.16
C ARG A 142 6.66 -12.99 7.72
N LYS A 143 5.63 -12.75 6.94
CA LYS A 143 4.24 -12.90 7.39
C LYS A 143 3.80 -14.37 7.49
N TYR A 144 4.10 -15.16 6.48
CA TYR A 144 3.58 -16.53 6.36
C TYR A 144 4.57 -17.62 6.80
N LEU A 145 5.85 -17.41 6.64
CA LEU A 145 6.89 -18.34 7.08
C LEU A 145 7.54 -17.92 8.41
N ARG A 146 7.20 -16.74 8.91
CA ARG A 146 7.75 -16.16 10.14
C ARG A 146 9.28 -16.11 10.14
N MET A 147 9.87 -15.85 8.97
CA MET A 147 11.30 -15.69 8.80
C MET A 147 11.73 -14.28 9.21
N GLU A 148 12.92 -14.18 9.78
CA GLU A 148 13.62 -12.91 10.04
C GLU A 148 14.66 -12.66 8.96
N GLU A 149 14.87 -11.38 8.63
CA GLU A 149 15.87 -10.94 7.65
C GLU A 149 17.29 -11.03 8.22
#